data_c677ef839f43ca719b953094a487b0ba
#
_entry.id   c677ef839f43ca719b953094a487b0ba
#
_cell.length_a   1.000
_cell.length_b   1.000
_cell.length_c   1.000
_cell.angle_alpha   90.00
_cell.angle_beta   90.00
_cell.angle_gamma   90.00
#
_symmetry.space_group_name_H-M   'P 1'
#
loop_
_entity.id
_entity.type
_entity.pdbx_description
1 polymer ?
#
loop_
_entity_poly.entity_id
_entity_poly.type
_entity_poly.pdbx_seq_one_letter_code
_entity_poly.pdbx_strand_id
1 'polypeptide(L)'
;GTKEKGAVWVAARVPDGYICAHANQSRIHKINFNDPENWLYTEDVVDFAREMGYYKGSDEDFSFCDAYCPADFSGMRVCEARVWSAYNILGKGMFNDTKAEEYLDFAMGYNSANKMPLFIKPAEKVSVKQLADVMRDHYEGTPMDMTQDIGAGGHHSPIRWRPTYFEVDGKKYLNERPLAVQQTGFWMLGQA
;
A
#
# COMPACT_ATOMS: atom_id res chain seq x y z
N GLY A 1 16.17 2.94 17.40
CA GLY A 1 16.00 1.92 18.44
C GLY A 1 16.37 2.45 19.82
N THR A 2 15.93 1.77 20.85
CA THR A 2 16.37 1.99 22.23
C THR A 2 17.36 0.87 22.59
N LYS A 3 17.98 0.92 23.80
CA LYS A 3 18.80 -0.20 24.31
C LYS A 3 18.02 -1.51 24.44
N GLU A 4 16.69 -1.44 24.54
CA GLU A 4 15.81 -2.58 24.82
C GLU A 4 14.97 -3.00 23.61
N LYS A 5 14.84 -2.13 22.61
CA LYS A 5 14.01 -2.37 21.42
C LYS A 5 14.70 -1.84 20.18
N GLY A 6 14.94 -2.73 19.25
CA GLY A 6 15.38 -2.45 17.88
C GLY A 6 14.24 -2.58 16.88
N ALA A 7 14.51 -2.21 15.66
CA ALA A 7 13.64 -2.46 14.52
C ALA A 7 14.53 -2.85 13.34
N VAL A 8 14.11 -3.87 12.62
CA VAL A 8 14.65 -4.17 11.31
C VAL A 8 13.99 -3.21 10.31
N TRP A 9 14.78 -2.62 9.44
CA TRP A 9 14.27 -1.64 8.48
C TRP A 9 14.98 -1.75 7.14
N VAL A 10 14.32 -1.25 6.12
CA VAL A 10 14.85 -1.06 4.79
C VAL A 10 14.37 0.28 4.24
N ALA A 11 15.22 0.95 3.50
CA ALA A 11 14.89 2.16 2.75
C ALA A 11 15.34 2.02 1.29
N ALA A 12 14.49 2.44 0.37
CA ALA A 12 14.77 2.47 -1.05
C ALA A 12 14.61 3.90 -1.56
N ARG A 13 15.57 4.37 -2.33
CA ARG A 13 15.42 5.63 -3.06
C ARG A 13 14.36 5.47 -4.14
N VAL A 14 13.41 6.41 -4.20
CA VAL A 14 12.47 6.48 -5.31
C VAL A 14 13.22 6.93 -6.56
N PRO A 15 13.17 6.20 -7.68
CA PRO A 15 13.84 6.61 -8.91
C PRO A 15 13.36 7.96 -9.42
N ASP A 16 14.24 8.71 -10.08
CA ASP A 16 13.90 10.02 -10.63
C ASP A 16 12.74 9.91 -11.64
N GLY A 17 11.74 10.76 -11.48
CA GLY A 17 10.53 10.74 -12.30
C GLY A 17 9.47 9.71 -11.91
N TYR A 18 9.69 8.96 -10.82
CA TYR A 18 8.72 8.01 -10.28
C TYR A 18 8.11 8.53 -8.98
N ILE A 19 7.03 7.90 -8.57
CA ILE A 19 6.38 8.10 -7.27
C ILE A 19 6.28 6.77 -6.52
N CYS A 20 6.21 6.89 -5.20
CA CYS A 20 5.90 5.79 -4.29
C CYS A 20 4.74 6.19 -3.38
N ALA A 21 3.84 5.28 -3.12
CA ALA A 21 2.81 5.41 -2.10
C ALA A 21 2.91 4.27 -1.09
N HIS A 22 2.60 4.56 0.17
CA HIS A 22 2.63 3.63 1.27
C HIS A 22 1.47 3.90 2.23
N ALA A 23 0.83 2.84 2.68
CA ALA A 23 -0.34 2.93 3.54
C ALA A 23 -0.38 1.79 4.58
N ASN A 24 0.45 1.89 5.62
CA ASN A 24 0.59 0.95 6.74
C ASN A 24 1.14 -0.45 6.40
N GLN A 25 1.11 -0.88 5.15
CA GLN A 25 1.64 -2.16 4.69
C GLN A 25 3.05 -1.98 4.15
N SER A 26 4.01 -2.82 4.53
CA SER A 26 5.31 -2.86 3.86
C SER A 26 5.12 -3.28 2.40
N ARG A 27 5.81 -2.61 1.48
CA ARG A 27 5.69 -2.86 0.03
C ARG A 27 7.02 -3.22 -0.63
N ILE A 28 8.13 -3.09 0.09
CA ILE A 28 9.44 -3.51 -0.39
C ILE A 28 9.50 -5.03 -0.31
N HIS A 29 9.51 -5.71 -1.46
CA HIS A 29 9.72 -7.15 -1.56
C HIS A 29 11.20 -7.46 -1.69
N LYS A 30 11.82 -7.12 -2.80
CA LYS A 30 13.24 -7.36 -3.07
C LYS A 30 14.09 -6.19 -2.62
N ILE A 31 15.23 -6.48 -2.01
CA ILE A 31 16.28 -5.54 -1.68
C ILE A 31 17.41 -5.75 -2.69
N ASN A 32 17.90 -4.69 -3.30
CA ASN A 32 19.11 -4.80 -4.11
C ASN A 32 20.34 -4.59 -3.21
N PHE A 33 20.88 -5.68 -2.70
CA PHE A 33 22.06 -5.67 -1.83
C PHE A 33 23.35 -5.16 -2.51
N ASN A 34 23.37 -5.09 -3.84
CA ASN A 34 24.52 -4.64 -4.63
C ASN A 34 24.45 -3.14 -4.99
N ASP A 35 23.47 -2.40 -4.50
CA ASP A 35 23.27 -0.99 -4.82
C ASP A 35 23.14 -0.14 -3.55
N PRO A 36 24.24 0.11 -2.83
CA PRO A 36 24.23 0.86 -1.58
C PRO A 36 23.93 2.35 -1.76
N GLU A 37 23.93 2.88 -2.96
CA GLU A 37 23.57 4.27 -3.23
C GLU A 37 22.05 4.48 -3.19
N ASN A 38 21.28 3.46 -3.53
CA ASN A 38 19.82 3.54 -3.60
C ASN A 38 19.11 2.67 -2.56
N TRP A 39 19.83 1.81 -1.83
CA TRP A 39 19.26 0.91 -0.83
C TRP A 39 20.04 0.94 0.48
N LEU A 40 19.32 1.18 1.55
CA LEU A 40 19.84 1.11 2.92
C LEU A 40 18.98 0.13 3.72
N TYR A 41 19.61 -0.66 4.57
CA TYR A 41 18.94 -1.69 5.39
C TYR A 41 19.75 -2.01 6.64
N THR A 42 19.12 -2.64 7.63
CA THR A 42 19.85 -3.20 8.77
C THR A 42 20.71 -4.39 8.33
N GLU A 43 21.96 -4.46 8.82
CA GLU A 43 22.93 -5.49 8.41
C GLU A 43 22.40 -6.91 8.59
N ASP A 44 21.61 -7.15 9.63
CA ASP A 44 21.02 -8.43 10.00
C ASP A 44 19.63 -8.69 9.37
N VAL A 45 19.22 -7.91 8.37
CA VAL A 45 17.85 -7.94 7.81
C VAL A 45 17.39 -9.33 7.35
N VAL A 46 18.26 -10.16 6.84
CA VAL A 46 17.94 -11.54 6.42
C VAL A 46 18.17 -12.53 7.55
N ASP A 47 19.29 -12.41 8.25
CA ASP A 47 19.66 -13.36 9.32
C ASP A 47 18.68 -13.31 10.48
N PHE A 48 18.24 -12.13 10.88
CA PHE A 48 17.20 -11.99 11.91
C PHE A 48 15.88 -12.64 11.49
N ALA A 49 15.49 -12.53 10.22
CA ALA A 49 14.29 -13.21 9.71
C ALA A 49 14.42 -14.74 9.79
N ARG A 50 15.63 -15.28 9.52
CA ARG A 50 15.90 -16.71 9.65
C ARG A 50 15.91 -17.16 11.11
N GLU A 51 16.55 -16.41 12.00
CA GLU A 51 16.61 -16.68 13.44
C GLU A 51 15.21 -16.74 14.04
N MET A 52 14.35 -15.79 13.67
CA MET A 52 12.97 -15.73 14.14
C MET A 52 12.03 -16.72 13.43
N GLY A 53 12.52 -17.45 12.46
CA GLY A 53 11.71 -18.42 11.69
C GLY A 53 10.72 -17.81 10.70
N TYR A 54 10.86 -16.51 10.41
CA TYR A 54 10.00 -15.82 9.43
C TYR A 54 10.37 -16.12 7.99
N TYR A 55 11.62 -16.55 7.76
CA TYR A 55 12.13 -16.86 6.45
C TYR A 55 13.02 -18.13 6.45
N LYS A 56 12.94 -18.89 5.36
CA LYS A 56 13.79 -20.08 5.12
C LYS A 56 14.16 -20.11 3.64
N GLY A 57 15.29 -19.56 3.29
CA GLY A 57 15.73 -19.51 1.89
C GLY A 57 17.06 -18.81 1.71
N SER A 58 17.44 -18.59 0.46
CA SER A 58 18.65 -17.85 0.08
C SER A 58 18.45 -16.35 0.20
N ASP A 59 19.53 -15.56 0.30
CA ASP A 59 19.45 -14.10 0.34
C ASP A 59 18.83 -13.53 -0.95
N GLU A 60 19.07 -14.20 -2.08
CA GLU A 60 18.57 -13.81 -3.40
C GLU A 60 17.04 -13.88 -3.50
N ASP A 61 16.42 -14.82 -2.76
CA ASP A 61 14.97 -15.03 -2.75
C ASP A 61 14.28 -14.24 -1.65
N PHE A 62 15.04 -13.58 -0.77
CA PHE A 62 14.48 -12.87 0.35
C PHE A 62 13.50 -11.78 -0.08
N SER A 63 12.31 -11.77 0.56
CA SER A 63 11.30 -10.73 0.41
C SER A 63 11.05 -10.10 1.78
N PHE A 64 11.45 -8.85 1.94
CA PHE A 64 11.29 -8.12 3.20
C PHE A 64 9.82 -8.05 3.64
N CYS A 65 8.94 -7.68 2.72
CA CYS A 65 7.51 -7.60 3.01
C CYS A 65 6.94 -8.96 3.43
N ASP A 66 7.24 -10.01 2.68
CA ASP A 66 6.67 -11.33 2.96
C ASP A 66 7.22 -11.94 4.26
N ALA A 67 8.45 -11.59 4.65
CA ALA A 67 9.04 -12.04 5.92
C ALA A 67 8.51 -11.28 7.13
N TYR A 68 8.42 -9.95 7.05
CA TYR A 68 8.14 -9.11 8.22
C TYR A 68 6.72 -8.55 8.29
N CYS A 69 6.04 -8.44 7.16
CA CYS A 69 4.70 -7.87 7.08
C CYS A 69 3.93 -8.46 5.88
N PRO A 70 3.68 -9.79 5.87
CA PRO A 70 2.97 -10.42 4.76
C PRO A 70 1.57 -9.82 4.61
N ALA A 71 1.18 -9.52 3.38
CA ALA A 71 -0.14 -8.98 3.07
C ALA A 71 -1.18 -10.09 3.13
N ASP A 72 -2.07 -10.03 4.09
CA ASP A 72 -3.29 -10.84 4.15
C ASP A 72 -4.47 -10.12 3.47
N PHE A 73 -5.65 -10.75 3.49
CA PHE A 73 -6.86 -10.15 2.93
C PHE A 73 -7.14 -8.75 3.47
N SER A 74 -7.02 -8.56 4.79
CA SER A 74 -7.29 -7.27 5.43
C SER A 74 -6.19 -6.25 5.12
N GLY A 75 -4.93 -6.68 5.10
CA GLY A 75 -3.80 -5.84 4.73
C GLY A 75 -3.90 -5.32 3.29
N MET A 76 -4.27 -6.17 2.35
CA MET A 76 -4.53 -5.77 0.97
C MET A 76 -5.70 -4.78 0.89
N ARG A 77 -6.87 -5.17 1.37
CA ARG A 77 -8.09 -4.37 1.26
C ARG A 77 -8.04 -3.03 2.01
N VAL A 78 -7.38 -2.99 3.15
CA VAL A 78 -7.28 -1.76 3.95
C VAL A 78 -6.08 -0.92 3.54
N CYS A 79 -4.94 -1.53 3.24
CA CYS A 79 -3.69 -0.82 2.98
C CYS A 79 -3.41 -0.66 1.49
N GLU A 80 -3.31 -1.77 0.75
CA GLU A 80 -2.94 -1.74 -0.66
C GLU A 80 -4.02 -1.09 -1.55
N ALA A 81 -5.30 -1.18 -1.18
CA ALA A 81 -6.36 -0.45 -1.87
C ALA A 81 -6.12 1.07 -1.89
N ARG A 82 -5.61 1.64 -0.80
CA ARG A 82 -5.27 3.08 -0.73
C ARG A 82 -4.09 3.42 -1.64
N VAL A 83 -3.12 2.54 -1.74
CA VAL A 83 -1.99 2.69 -2.67
C VAL A 83 -2.48 2.59 -4.10
N TRP A 84 -3.33 1.60 -4.38
CA TRP A 84 -3.95 1.44 -5.69
C TRP A 84 -4.68 2.72 -6.13
N SER A 85 -5.49 3.31 -5.25
CA SER A 85 -6.21 4.54 -5.57
C SER A 85 -5.28 5.72 -5.83
N ALA A 86 -4.28 5.94 -4.96
CA ALA A 86 -3.29 6.99 -5.17
C ALA A 86 -2.58 6.84 -6.53
N TYR A 87 -2.18 5.62 -6.88
CA TYR A 87 -1.54 5.33 -8.15
C TYR A 87 -2.50 5.47 -9.33
N ASN A 88 -3.76 5.03 -9.19
CA ASN A 88 -4.79 5.17 -10.22
C ASN A 88 -5.05 6.65 -10.56
N ILE A 89 -5.14 7.51 -9.55
CA ILE A 89 -5.33 8.94 -9.71
C ILE A 89 -4.11 9.58 -10.39
N LEU A 90 -2.91 9.36 -9.86
CA LEU A 90 -1.69 10.01 -10.33
C LEU A 90 -1.15 9.42 -11.64
N GLY A 91 -1.43 8.15 -11.89
CA GLY A 91 -1.10 7.46 -13.14
C GLY A 91 -2.19 7.58 -14.21
N LYS A 92 -3.34 8.23 -13.90
CA LYS A 92 -4.50 8.34 -14.80
C LYS A 92 -4.92 6.98 -15.36
N GLY A 93 -5.06 5.98 -14.50
CA GLY A 93 -5.47 4.63 -14.87
C GLY A 93 -4.32 3.71 -15.31
N MET A 94 -3.08 4.15 -15.26
CA MET A 94 -1.92 3.35 -15.66
C MET A 94 -0.89 3.22 -14.53
N PHE A 95 -0.37 2.01 -14.36
CA PHE A 95 0.75 1.68 -13.49
C PHE A 95 1.91 1.25 -14.38
N ASN A 96 2.73 2.22 -14.79
CA ASN A 96 3.71 2.05 -15.87
C ASN A 96 3.01 1.63 -17.18
N ASP A 97 3.30 0.44 -17.70
CA ASP A 97 2.72 -0.07 -18.95
C ASP A 97 1.46 -0.93 -18.74
N THR A 98 1.01 -1.08 -17.49
CA THR A 98 -0.14 -1.92 -17.13
C THR A 98 -1.30 -1.06 -16.68
N LYS A 99 -2.53 -1.42 -17.06
CA LYS A 99 -3.73 -0.74 -16.59
C LYS A 99 -3.93 -0.96 -15.10
N ALA A 100 -4.36 0.07 -14.38
CA ALA A 100 -4.67 0.01 -12.96
C ALA A 100 -5.68 -1.09 -12.62
N GLU A 101 -6.66 -1.31 -13.51
CA GLU A 101 -7.70 -2.34 -13.34
C GLU A 101 -7.14 -3.75 -13.20
N GLU A 102 -5.99 -4.05 -13.81
CA GLU A 102 -5.35 -5.37 -13.74
C GLU A 102 -4.83 -5.71 -12.34
N TYR A 103 -4.64 -4.70 -11.48
CA TYR A 103 -4.24 -4.88 -10.07
C TYR A 103 -5.39 -4.75 -9.06
N LEU A 104 -6.63 -4.57 -9.55
CA LEU A 104 -7.77 -4.34 -8.68
C LEU A 104 -8.07 -5.56 -7.79
N ASP A 105 -7.88 -6.76 -8.29
CA ASP A 105 -8.04 -8.00 -7.55
C ASP A 105 -7.09 -8.11 -6.35
N PHE A 106 -5.85 -7.64 -6.50
CA PHE A 106 -4.88 -7.52 -5.41
C PHE A 106 -5.34 -6.47 -4.39
N ALA A 107 -5.69 -5.26 -4.86
CA ALA A 107 -6.16 -4.18 -3.99
C ALA A 107 -7.41 -4.56 -3.20
N MET A 108 -8.30 -5.35 -3.79
CA MET A 108 -9.50 -5.86 -3.14
C MET A 108 -9.27 -7.11 -2.28
N GLY A 109 -8.04 -7.64 -2.23
CA GLY A 109 -7.66 -8.75 -1.39
C GLY A 109 -7.98 -10.14 -1.95
N TYR A 110 -8.31 -10.26 -3.23
CA TYR A 110 -8.71 -11.53 -3.84
C TYR A 110 -7.55 -12.30 -4.46
N ASN A 111 -6.44 -11.63 -4.78
CA ASN A 111 -5.29 -12.25 -5.44
C ASN A 111 -3.97 -11.71 -4.89
N SER A 112 -3.44 -12.34 -3.86
CA SER A 112 -2.19 -11.92 -3.20
C SER A 112 -0.93 -12.06 -4.06
N ALA A 113 -1.02 -12.79 -5.17
CA ALA A 113 0.12 -12.99 -6.08
C ALA A 113 0.27 -11.83 -7.08
N ASN A 114 -0.79 -11.08 -7.37
CA ASN A 114 -0.81 -10.01 -8.37
C ASN A 114 -0.36 -8.66 -7.77
N LYS A 115 0.84 -8.63 -7.19
CA LYS A 115 1.37 -7.47 -6.46
C LYS A 115 1.58 -6.27 -7.38
N MET A 116 1.17 -5.09 -6.91
CA MET A 116 1.42 -3.83 -7.60
C MET A 116 2.90 -3.46 -7.61
N PRO A 117 3.39 -2.75 -8.63
CA PRO A 117 4.77 -2.24 -8.65
C PRO A 117 5.03 -1.30 -7.45
N LEU A 118 6.26 -1.34 -6.90
CA LEU A 118 6.67 -0.47 -5.80
C LEU A 118 6.67 1.01 -6.21
N PHE A 119 7.10 1.28 -7.43
CA PHE A 119 7.18 2.61 -8.03
C PHE A 119 6.37 2.67 -9.31
N ILE A 120 5.65 3.76 -9.54
CA ILE A 120 5.01 4.03 -10.83
C ILE A 120 5.47 5.39 -11.37
N LYS A 121 5.44 5.51 -12.69
CA LYS A 121 5.65 6.78 -13.36
C LYS A 121 4.31 7.53 -13.39
N PRO A 122 4.20 8.72 -12.80
CA PRO A 122 2.96 9.47 -12.86
C PRO A 122 2.70 9.94 -14.29
N ALA A 123 1.43 10.14 -14.64
CA ALA A 123 1.06 10.57 -15.98
C ALA A 123 1.56 11.99 -16.33
N GLU A 124 1.80 12.80 -15.31
CA GLU A 124 2.33 14.17 -15.43
C GLU A 124 3.07 14.57 -14.14
N LYS A 125 3.75 15.69 -14.15
CA LYS A 125 4.41 16.22 -12.93
C LYS A 125 3.36 16.48 -11.85
N VAL A 126 3.53 15.82 -10.70
CA VAL A 126 2.58 15.88 -9.59
C VAL A 126 2.62 17.25 -8.92
N SER A 127 1.47 17.91 -8.83
CA SER A 127 1.28 19.19 -8.16
C SER A 127 0.81 19.00 -6.71
N VAL A 128 0.97 20.05 -5.90
CA VAL A 128 0.42 20.13 -4.53
C VAL A 128 -1.10 19.89 -4.53
N LYS A 129 -1.81 20.45 -5.52
CA LYS A 129 -3.25 20.24 -5.64
C LYS A 129 -3.62 18.79 -5.86
N GLN A 130 -2.91 18.10 -6.75
CA GLN A 130 -3.17 16.66 -7.00
C GLN A 130 -2.91 15.80 -5.76
N LEU A 131 -1.86 16.09 -4.98
CA LEU A 131 -1.65 15.41 -3.70
C LEU A 131 -2.78 15.68 -2.71
N ALA A 132 -3.29 16.91 -2.63
CA ALA A 132 -4.43 17.24 -1.80
C ALA A 132 -5.71 16.54 -2.27
N ASP A 133 -5.90 16.37 -3.57
CA ASP A 133 -7.04 15.61 -4.12
C ASP A 133 -6.94 14.12 -3.77
N VAL A 134 -5.74 13.52 -3.92
CA VAL A 134 -5.48 12.13 -3.47
C VAL A 134 -5.81 11.96 -1.98
N MET A 135 -5.42 12.91 -1.13
CA MET A 135 -5.70 12.84 0.32
C MET A 135 -7.19 13.01 0.69
N ARG A 136 -8.04 13.37 -0.26
CA ARG A 136 -9.50 13.49 -0.09
C ARG A 136 -10.28 12.34 -0.70
N ASP A 137 -9.61 11.40 -1.32
CA ASP A 137 -10.22 10.31 -2.07
C ASP A 137 -10.96 9.30 -1.18
N HIS A 138 -12.13 8.86 -1.66
CA HIS A 138 -12.95 7.78 -1.08
C HIS A 138 -13.26 6.71 -2.13
N TYR A 139 -12.36 6.53 -3.10
CA TYR A 139 -12.48 5.60 -4.22
C TYR A 139 -13.59 5.95 -5.21
N GLU A 140 -13.99 7.23 -5.30
CA GLU A 140 -15.07 7.68 -6.17
C GLU A 140 -14.84 7.25 -7.63
N GLY A 141 -15.89 6.70 -8.26
CA GLY A 141 -15.86 6.22 -9.63
C GLY A 141 -15.14 4.89 -9.86
N THR A 142 -14.77 4.18 -8.79
CA THR A 142 -14.15 2.85 -8.86
C THR A 142 -15.08 1.77 -8.30
N PRO A 143 -14.79 0.48 -8.49
CA PRO A 143 -15.54 -0.60 -7.84
C PRO A 143 -15.49 -0.60 -6.30
N MET A 144 -14.63 0.21 -5.69
CA MET A 144 -14.52 0.39 -4.25
C MET A 144 -15.20 1.69 -3.76
N ASP A 145 -15.97 2.36 -4.58
CA ASP A 145 -16.58 3.67 -4.29
C ASP A 145 -17.43 3.63 -3.02
N MET A 146 -16.94 4.31 -1.99
CA MET A 146 -17.58 4.35 -0.67
C MET A 146 -18.81 5.23 -0.60
N THR A 147 -19.12 5.97 -1.67
CA THR A 147 -20.34 6.79 -1.76
C THR A 147 -21.50 6.04 -2.42
N GLN A 148 -21.24 4.88 -3.01
CA GLN A 148 -22.21 4.10 -3.78
C GLN A 148 -22.51 2.71 -3.18
N ASP A 149 -21.72 2.24 -2.23
CA ASP A 149 -21.91 0.93 -1.63
C ASP A 149 -23.07 0.92 -0.60
N ILE A 150 -23.42 -0.25 -0.11
CA ILE A 150 -24.50 -0.42 0.86
C ILE A 150 -24.23 0.35 2.18
N GLY A 151 -22.96 0.55 2.53
CA GLY A 151 -22.56 1.28 3.73
C GLY A 151 -22.76 2.80 3.63
N ALA A 152 -22.90 3.34 2.41
CA ALA A 152 -23.15 4.75 2.17
C ALA A 152 -24.58 5.18 2.55
N GLY A 153 -25.52 4.25 2.52
CA GLY A 153 -26.94 4.52 2.79
C GLY A 153 -27.53 5.51 1.80
N GLY A 154 -28.74 6.00 2.11
CA GLY A 154 -29.47 6.92 1.22
C GLY A 154 -28.87 8.32 1.10
N HIS A 155 -27.88 8.65 1.90
CA HIS A 155 -27.19 9.95 1.87
C HIS A 155 -25.85 9.91 1.14
N HIS A 156 -25.48 8.76 0.57
CA HIS A 156 -24.21 8.58 -0.14
C HIS A 156 -22.97 8.98 0.71
N SER A 157 -23.00 8.67 2.01
CA SER A 157 -21.92 9.06 2.93
C SER A 157 -20.73 8.11 2.83
N PRO A 158 -19.50 8.60 2.58
CA PRO A 158 -18.29 7.76 2.59
C PRO A 158 -17.81 7.46 4.01
N ILE A 159 -18.45 8.03 5.03
CA ILE A 159 -18.03 7.89 6.42
C ILE A 159 -18.42 6.52 6.94
N ARG A 160 -17.45 5.80 7.53
CA ARG A 160 -17.67 4.53 8.22
C ARG A 160 -17.26 4.67 9.68
N TRP A 161 -18.13 4.25 10.58
CA TRP A 161 -17.85 4.32 12.01
C TRP A 161 -16.63 3.48 12.40
N ARG A 162 -16.54 2.27 11.88
CA ARG A 162 -15.41 1.36 12.07
C ARG A 162 -15.30 0.41 10.87
N PRO A 163 -14.09 -0.11 10.56
CA PRO A 163 -13.96 -1.25 9.68
C PRO A 163 -14.76 -2.41 10.24
N THR A 164 -15.65 -2.96 9.43
CA THR A 164 -16.43 -4.15 9.77
C THR A 164 -15.87 -5.32 8.98
N TYR A 165 -15.45 -6.35 9.70
CA TYR A 165 -15.02 -7.61 9.14
C TYR A 165 -16.04 -8.68 9.50
N PHE A 166 -16.49 -9.44 8.52
CA PHE A 166 -17.39 -10.57 8.72
C PHE A 166 -17.19 -11.63 7.63
N GLU A 167 -17.72 -12.83 7.88
CA GLU A 167 -17.65 -13.95 6.94
C GLU A 167 -19.06 -14.47 6.69
N VAL A 168 -19.39 -14.73 5.42
CA VAL A 168 -20.65 -15.33 5.00
C VAL A 168 -20.33 -16.41 3.97
N ASP A 169 -20.79 -17.63 4.21
CA ASP A 169 -20.59 -18.78 3.32
C ASP A 169 -19.11 -18.99 2.92
N GLY A 170 -18.20 -18.86 3.89
CA GLY A 170 -16.77 -19.01 3.70
C GLY A 170 -16.10 -17.83 2.94
N LYS A 171 -16.84 -16.77 2.62
CA LYS A 171 -16.32 -15.57 2.00
C LYS A 171 -16.10 -14.47 3.03
N LYS A 172 -14.93 -13.88 3.00
CA LYS A 172 -14.53 -12.77 3.87
C LYS A 172 -14.98 -11.44 3.27
N TYR A 173 -15.55 -10.59 4.11
CA TYR A 173 -15.99 -9.25 3.76
C TYR A 173 -15.39 -8.26 4.73
N LEU A 174 -15.00 -7.12 4.20
CA LEU A 174 -14.48 -5.99 4.95
C LEU A 174 -14.90 -4.73 4.19
N ASN A 175 -15.44 -3.76 4.90
CA ASN A 175 -15.73 -2.48 4.28
C ASN A 175 -14.43 -1.72 3.97
N GLU A 176 -14.46 -0.87 2.98
CA GLU A 176 -13.34 -0.07 2.50
C GLU A 176 -12.80 0.84 3.61
N ARG A 177 -11.50 1.16 3.49
CA ARG A 177 -10.85 2.22 4.24
C ARG A 177 -10.19 3.18 3.24
N PRO A 178 -10.73 4.38 3.06
CA PRO A 178 -10.24 5.32 2.06
C PRO A 178 -8.94 6.01 2.50
N LEU A 179 -8.38 6.83 1.64
CA LEU A 179 -7.32 7.76 2.00
C LEU A 179 -7.85 8.84 2.95
N ALA A 180 -9.04 9.37 2.66
CA ALA A 180 -9.71 10.35 3.50
C ALA A 180 -10.59 9.66 4.55
N VAL A 181 -10.05 9.39 5.72
CA VAL A 181 -10.82 8.83 6.84
C VAL A 181 -11.21 9.91 7.84
N GLN A 182 -12.37 9.73 8.49
CA GLN A 182 -12.87 10.69 9.49
C GLN A 182 -11.96 10.84 10.72
N GLN A 183 -11.04 9.91 10.95
CA GLN A 183 -10.05 9.98 12.03
C GLN A 183 -8.82 10.83 11.68
N THR A 184 -8.72 11.34 10.45
CA THR A 184 -7.58 12.16 10.03
C THR A 184 -7.59 13.48 10.79
N GLY A 185 -6.65 13.66 11.72
CA GLY A 185 -6.52 14.87 12.51
C GLY A 185 -5.80 16.00 11.77
N PHE A 186 -4.80 15.65 10.98
CA PHE A 186 -4.04 16.57 10.13
C PHE A 186 -3.31 15.80 9.04
N TRP A 187 -2.90 16.52 8.02
CA TRP A 187 -1.93 16.06 7.04
C TRP A 187 -0.94 17.19 6.75
N MET A 188 0.25 16.85 6.32
CA MET A 188 1.23 17.83 5.90
C MET A 188 1.83 17.47 4.56
N LEU A 189 2.28 18.49 3.84
CA LEU A 189 3.00 18.36 2.60
C LEU A 189 4.32 19.10 2.74
N GLY A 190 5.42 18.39 2.51
CA GLY A 190 6.76 18.97 2.45
C GLY A 190 7.20 19.10 0.99
N GLN A 191 7.84 20.22 0.67
CA GLN A 191 8.49 20.43 -0.62
C GLN A 191 9.92 20.90 -0.34
N ALA A 192 10.92 20.20 -0.91
CA ALA A 192 12.33 20.56 -0.86
C ALA A 192 12.77 21.26 -2.17
#